data_e93d6a3892e0f3671866b42be5cbcfc4
#
_entry.id   e93d6a3892e0f3671866b42be5cbcfc4
#
_cell.length_a   1.000
_cell.length_b   1.000
_cell.length_c   1.000
_cell.angle_alpha   90.00
_cell.angle_beta   90.00
_cell.angle_gamma   90.00
#
_symmetry.space_group_name_H-M   'P 1'
#
loop_
_entity.id
_entity.type
_entity.pdbx_description
1 polymer ?
#
loop_
_entity_poly.entity_id
_entity_poly.type
_entity_poly.pdbx_seq_one_letter_code
_entity_poly.pdbx_strand_id
1 'polypeptide(L)'
;MIAQTPPMGWNSWDCYGAAVDEPTVRQNAAYMAEHLQVFGWEYVVVDIQWYQPTATSHAYEPFAELTMDEYGRLQPAPGRFPSSAGGKGFSRWRIMCIRWG
;
A
#
# COMPACT_ATOMS: atom_id res chain seq x y z
N MET A 1 15.09 18.91 10.57
CA MET A 1 15.02 17.98 11.71
C MET A 1 14.13 16.81 11.35
N ILE A 2 14.55 15.60 11.64
CA ILE A 2 13.81 14.40 11.26
C ILE A 2 12.80 14.07 12.34
N ALA A 3 11.54 13.81 11.94
CA ALA A 3 10.49 13.26 12.80
C ALA A 3 10.30 13.99 14.15
N GLN A 4 9.99 15.26 14.10
CA GLN A 4 9.69 16.04 15.32
C GLN A 4 8.43 15.54 16.04
N THR A 5 7.51 14.94 15.31
CA THR A 5 6.27 14.35 15.83
C THR A 5 6.11 12.94 15.28
N PRO A 6 5.38 12.05 15.97
CA PRO A 6 5.06 10.74 15.41
C PRO A 6 4.30 10.88 14.08
N PRO A 7 4.60 10.03 13.09
CA PRO A 7 3.84 10.03 11.86
C PRO A 7 2.39 9.58 12.13
N MET A 8 1.45 10.23 11.47
CA MET A 8 0.03 9.86 11.54
C MET A 8 -0.44 9.39 10.17
N GLY A 9 -1.10 8.26 10.13
CA GLY A 9 -1.55 7.68 8.89
C GLY A 9 -2.38 6.42 9.09
N TRP A 10 -2.70 5.81 7.96
CA TRP A 10 -3.48 4.59 7.89
C TRP A 10 -2.60 3.43 7.44
N ASN A 11 -2.77 2.28 8.07
CA ASN A 11 -2.09 1.03 7.72
C ASN A 11 -3.13 -0.01 7.31
N SER A 12 -2.92 -0.68 6.20
CA SER A 12 -3.88 -1.63 5.63
C SER A 12 -4.08 -2.89 6.47
N TRP A 13 -3.10 -3.26 7.26
CA TRP A 13 -3.16 -4.52 8.03
C TRP A 13 -4.31 -4.54 9.03
N ASP A 14 -4.53 -3.44 9.74
CA ASP A 14 -5.50 -3.42 10.83
C ASP A 14 -6.93 -3.71 10.38
N CYS A 15 -7.29 -3.31 9.17
CA CYS A 15 -8.64 -3.51 8.62
C CYS A 15 -8.73 -4.69 7.67
N TYR A 16 -7.70 -4.91 6.86
CA TYR A 16 -7.78 -5.82 5.70
C TYR A 16 -6.75 -6.96 5.75
N GLY A 17 -5.83 -6.94 6.71
CA GLY A 17 -4.78 -7.94 6.78
C GLY A 17 -3.93 -7.99 5.52
N ALA A 18 -3.58 -9.19 5.09
CA ALA A 18 -2.74 -9.40 3.92
C ALA A 18 -3.49 -9.23 2.58
N ALA A 19 -4.81 -9.15 2.62
CA ALA A 19 -5.66 -9.26 1.42
C ALA A 19 -6.04 -7.93 0.77
N VAL A 20 -5.51 -6.80 1.24
CA VAL A 20 -5.84 -5.50 0.68
C VAL A 20 -5.52 -5.43 -0.82
N ASP A 21 -6.37 -4.76 -1.56
CA ASP A 21 -6.18 -4.54 -3.00
C ASP A 21 -6.13 -3.05 -3.36
N GLU A 22 -5.83 -2.78 -4.61
CA GLU A 22 -5.67 -1.40 -5.08
C GLU A 22 -6.92 -0.53 -4.90
N PRO A 23 -8.13 -0.98 -5.27
CA PRO A 23 -9.32 -0.16 -5.07
C PRO A 23 -9.54 0.20 -3.60
N THR A 24 -9.34 -0.74 -2.70
CA THR A 24 -9.52 -0.54 -1.26
C THR A 24 -8.52 0.47 -0.71
N VAL A 25 -7.25 0.36 -1.07
CA VAL A 25 -6.23 1.33 -0.65
C VAL A 25 -6.56 2.73 -1.17
N ARG A 26 -6.95 2.84 -2.44
CA ARG A 26 -7.31 4.12 -3.06
C ARG A 26 -8.51 4.78 -2.38
N GLN A 27 -9.52 4.01 -2.01
CA GLN A 27 -10.69 4.53 -1.31
C GLN A 27 -10.33 5.06 0.07
N ASN A 28 -9.54 4.32 0.84
CA ASN A 28 -9.10 4.76 2.16
C ASN A 28 -8.19 5.99 2.07
N ALA A 29 -7.30 6.02 1.09
CA ALA A 29 -6.43 7.18 0.85
C ALA A 29 -7.22 8.43 0.47
N ALA A 30 -8.22 8.28 -0.39
CA ALA A 30 -9.09 9.38 -0.79
C ALA A 30 -9.89 9.94 0.39
N TYR A 31 -10.45 9.07 1.22
CA TYR A 31 -11.15 9.47 2.44
C TYR A 31 -10.22 10.24 3.39
N MET A 32 -9.02 9.74 3.60
CA MET A 32 -8.05 10.39 4.47
C MET A 32 -7.65 11.77 3.92
N ALA A 33 -7.43 11.89 2.62
CA ALA A 33 -7.11 13.16 1.99
C ALA A 33 -8.23 14.19 2.15
N GLU A 34 -9.48 13.75 2.03
CA GLU A 34 -10.64 14.64 2.13
C GLU A 34 -10.96 15.08 3.56
N HIS A 35 -10.81 14.18 4.53
CA HIS A 35 -11.34 14.40 5.88
C HIS A 35 -10.27 14.54 6.97
N LEU A 36 -9.09 13.97 6.78
CA LEU A 36 -8.10 13.83 7.85
C LEU A 36 -6.77 14.54 7.58
N GLN A 37 -6.46 14.83 6.32
CA GLN A 37 -5.18 15.44 5.96
C GLN A 37 -4.96 16.79 6.65
N VAL A 38 -6.00 17.59 6.78
CA VAL A 38 -5.95 18.90 7.44
C VAL A 38 -5.52 18.79 8.90
N PHE A 39 -5.68 17.63 9.52
CA PHE A 39 -5.28 17.35 10.90
C PHE A 39 -3.91 16.65 11.00
N GLY A 40 -3.18 16.52 9.88
CA GLY A 40 -1.85 15.93 9.86
C GLY A 40 -1.79 14.43 9.56
N TRP A 41 -2.87 13.83 9.13
CA TRP A 41 -2.91 12.41 8.70
C TRP A 41 -2.45 12.32 7.25
N GLU A 42 -1.19 11.97 7.04
CA GLU A 42 -0.51 12.12 5.74
C GLU A 42 -0.02 10.80 5.14
N TYR A 43 0.09 9.75 5.93
CA TYR A 43 0.73 8.51 5.48
C TYR A 43 -0.29 7.43 5.19
N VAL A 44 -0.11 6.76 4.05
CA VAL A 44 -0.84 5.55 3.67
C VAL A 44 0.18 4.44 3.53
N VAL A 45 0.00 3.40 4.34
CA VAL A 45 0.90 2.24 4.36
C VAL A 45 0.17 1.04 3.80
N VAL A 46 0.70 0.48 2.72
CA VAL A 46 0.29 -0.84 2.21
C VAL A 46 1.20 -1.86 2.88
N ASP A 47 0.64 -2.62 3.79
CA ASP A 47 1.38 -3.55 4.62
C ASP A 47 1.55 -4.93 3.95
N ILE A 48 2.14 -5.83 4.67
CA ILE A 48 2.37 -7.22 4.27
C ILE A 48 1.02 -7.89 3.91
N GLN A 49 0.81 -8.72 2.95
CA GLN A 49 1.76 -9.21 1.94
C GLN A 49 1.40 -8.69 0.55
N TRP A 50 1.65 -7.43 0.28
CA TRP A 50 1.31 -6.78 -1.00
C TRP A 50 1.96 -7.47 -2.22
N TYR A 51 3.01 -8.24 -2.02
CA TYR A 51 3.75 -8.97 -3.05
C TYR A 51 3.20 -10.38 -3.31
N GLN A 52 2.26 -10.85 -2.51
CA GLN A 52 1.75 -12.22 -2.55
C GLN A 52 0.46 -12.28 -3.38
N PRO A 53 0.45 -13.05 -4.51
CA PRO A 53 -0.71 -13.03 -5.43
C PRO A 53 -2.01 -13.56 -4.83
N THR A 54 -1.91 -14.54 -3.94
CA THR A 54 -3.05 -15.27 -3.38
C THR A 54 -3.32 -14.95 -1.91
N ALA A 55 -2.82 -13.81 -1.42
CA ALA A 55 -3.03 -13.40 -0.05
C ALA A 55 -4.52 -13.28 0.28
N THR A 56 -4.90 -13.79 1.44
CA THR A 56 -6.28 -13.78 1.91
C THR A 56 -6.32 -13.28 3.35
N SER A 57 -7.34 -12.49 3.69
CA SER A 57 -7.66 -12.06 5.05
C SER A 57 -6.43 -11.68 5.90
N HIS A 58 -6.48 -11.94 7.20
CA HIS A 58 -5.42 -11.65 8.17
C HIS A 58 -4.37 -12.77 8.32
N ALA A 59 -4.41 -13.79 7.45
CA ALA A 59 -3.44 -14.86 7.49
C ALA A 59 -2.11 -14.41 6.86
N TYR A 60 -1.06 -14.41 7.67
CA TYR A 60 0.30 -14.31 7.16
C TYR A 60 0.75 -15.69 6.69
N GLU A 61 1.17 -15.79 5.44
CA GLU A 61 1.68 -17.05 4.87
C GLU A 61 3.21 -17.07 4.93
N PRO A 62 3.81 -17.87 5.83
CA PRO A 62 5.25 -18.12 5.76
C PRO A 62 5.57 -18.86 4.45
N PHE A 63 6.69 -18.55 3.86
CA PHE A 63 7.11 -19.14 2.57
C PHE A 63 6.16 -18.82 1.40
N ALA A 64 5.50 -17.69 1.45
CA ALA A 64 4.61 -17.23 0.39
C ALA A 64 5.32 -17.11 -0.95
N GLU A 65 4.58 -17.31 -2.03
CA GLU A 65 5.05 -16.97 -3.36
C GLU A 65 5.32 -15.46 -3.45
N LEU A 66 6.50 -15.11 -3.97
CA LEU A 66 6.92 -13.72 -4.08
C LEU A 66 6.80 -13.26 -5.53
N THR A 67 6.15 -12.12 -5.74
CA THR A 67 6.23 -11.40 -7.00
C THR A 67 7.53 -10.60 -7.03
N MET A 68 8.44 -10.92 -7.93
CA MET A 68 9.74 -10.26 -8.03
C MET A 68 10.08 -9.92 -9.48
N ASP A 69 10.91 -8.90 -9.66
CA ASP A 69 11.49 -8.60 -10.97
C ASP A 69 12.78 -9.43 -11.23
N GLU A 70 13.39 -9.20 -12.39
CA GLU A 70 14.61 -9.89 -12.79
C GLU A 70 15.82 -9.63 -11.90
N TYR A 71 15.78 -8.56 -11.08
CA TYR A 71 16.83 -8.19 -10.15
C TYR A 71 16.56 -8.67 -8.72
N GLY A 72 15.50 -9.47 -8.51
CA GLY A 72 15.14 -9.96 -7.18
C GLY A 72 14.45 -8.92 -6.29
N ARG A 73 13.96 -7.81 -6.85
CA ARG A 73 13.23 -6.81 -6.08
C ARG A 73 11.75 -7.19 -6.00
N LEU A 74 11.19 -7.13 -4.81
CA LEU A 74 9.77 -7.40 -4.62
C LEU A 74 8.91 -6.42 -5.44
N GLN A 75 7.88 -6.96 -6.05
CA GLN A 75 6.90 -6.19 -6.83
C GLN A 75 5.50 -6.42 -6.27
N PRO A 76 4.62 -5.42 -6.32
CA PRO A 76 3.22 -5.64 -5.98
C PRO A 76 2.59 -6.70 -6.88
N ALA A 77 1.76 -7.56 -6.30
CA ALA A 77 1.07 -8.59 -7.06
C ALA A 77 0.10 -7.96 -8.07
N PRO A 78 0.30 -8.15 -9.40
CA PRO A 78 -0.47 -7.40 -10.41
C PRO A 78 -1.97 -7.70 -10.38
N GLY A 79 -2.37 -8.89 -9.95
CA GLY A 79 -3.79 -9.25 -9.81
C GLY A 79 -4.51 -8.45 -8.73
N ARG A 80 -3.79 -8.02 -7.70
CA ARG A 80 -4.33 -7.22 -6.59
C ARG A 80 -4.07 -5.73 -6.78
N PHE A 81 -2.96 -5.39 -7.44
CA PHE A 81 -2.53 -4.02 -7.71
C PHE A 81 -2.30 -3.82 -9.21
N PRO A 82 -3.37 -3.70 -10.01
CA PRO A 82 -3.26 -3.68 -11.48
C PRO A 82 -2.38 -2.56 -12.02
N SER A 83 -2.33 -1.40 -11.36
CA SER A 83 -1.50 -0.28 -11.81
C SER A 83 0.00 -0.56 -11.69
N SER A 84 0.39 -1.62 -11.00
CA SER A 84 1.80 -2.05 -10.87
C SER A 84 2.30 -2.86 -12.06
N ALA A 85 1.43 -3.29 -12.95
CA ALA A 85 1.78 -4.15 -14.08
C ALA A 85 2.90 -3.55 -14.93
N GLY A 86 3.75 -4.42 -15.49
CA GLY A 86 4.87 -4.00 -16.33
C GLY A 86 6.05 -3.43 -15.52
N GLY A 87 6.23 -3.86 -14.28
CA GLY A 87 7.35 -3.44 -13.44
C GLY A 87 7.23 -2.02 -12.88
N LYS A 88 6.04 -1.44 -12.92
CA LYS A 88 5.81 -0.06 -12.47
C LYS A 88 5.78 0.08 -10.94
N GLY A 89 5.61 -1.02 -10.21
CA GLY A 89 5.48 -1.00 -8.75
C GLY A 89 4.36 -0.07 -8.31
N PHE A 90 4.58 0.68 -7.25
CA PHE A 90 3.64 1.69 -6.77
C PHE A 90 3.88 3.08 -7.36
N SER A 91 4.66 3.19 -8.44
CA SER A 91 5.03 4.50 -9.00
C SER A 91 3.83 5.34 -9.45
N ARG A 92 2.78 4.70 -9.91
CA ARG A 92 1.53 5.38 -10.32
C ARG A 92 0.80 6.05 -9.16
N TRP A 93 1.04 5.62 -7.94
CA TRP A 93 0.42 6.18 -6.75
C TRP A 93 1.15 7.43 -6.25
N ARG A 94 2.40 7.59 -6.64
CA ARG A 94 3.22 8.72 -6.23
C ARG A 94 2.61 10.08 -6.63
N ILE A 95 1.99 10.15 -7.79
CA ILE A 95 1.33 11.37 -8.26
C ILE A 95 0.17 11.74 -7.33
N MET A 96 -0.57 10.74 -6.88
CA MET A 96 -1.68 10.92 -5.96
C MET A 96 -1.19 11.37 -4.58
N CYS A 97 -0.15 10.72 -4.07
CA CYS A 97 0.45 11.05 -2.78
C CYS A 97 1.07 12.45 -2.77
N ILE A 98 1.72 12.87 -3.85
CA ILE A 98 2.30 14.22 -3.97
C ILE A 98 1.22 15.30 -3.93
N ARG A 99 0.05 15.04 -4.49
CA ARG A 99 -1.08 15.99 -4.44
C ARG A 99 -1.68 16.11 -3.05
N TRP A 100 -1.56 15.08 -2.25
CA TRP A 100 -2.10 15.05 -0.90
C TRP A 100 -1.10 15.49 0.18
N GLY A 101 0.16 15.38 -0.11
CA GLY A 101 1.26 15.82 0.75
C GLY A 101 1.93 17.05 0.20
#